data_eb0d2d0bdacd5648af5db2a6957156a6
#
_entry.id   eb0d2d0bdacd5648af5db2a6957156a6
#
_cell.length_a   1.000
_cell.length_b   1.000
_cell.length_c   1.000
_cell.angle_alpha   90.00
_cell.angle_beta   90.00
_cell.angle_gamma   90.00
#
_symmetry.space_group_name_H-M   'P 1'
#
loop_
_entity.id
_entity.type
_entity.pdbx_description
1 polymer ?
#
loop_
_entity_poly.entity_id
_entity_poly.type
_entity_poly.pdbx_seq_one_letter_code
_entity_poly.pdbx_strand_id
1 'polypeptide(L)'
;VINQREVGTDTQSLAIGLKNALRQAPDVIMIGEIRDRETMSAAIAYAQSGHVCLSTLHANNSYQALNRILSFYPAEVRPSMLGDLGSALKAIVSQRLLRTVHNTRIPAVEVMLNTRLTSELIEQGNFSGVKEAMNNSLAEGSQTFEQDIARLIMEGQIDRKEGLAYADSPTNLMWRLQNDFSRATAGETLEIASDEALFTDITLEVHPSDKAPAGPAPA
;
A
#
# COMPACT_ATOMS: atom_id res chain seq x y z
N VAL A 1 -7.32 -15.59 -27.54
CA VAL A 1 -8.80 -15.56 -27.61
C VAL A 1 -9.32 -15.23 -26.21
N ILE A 2 -10.24 -14.28 -26.10
CA ILE A 2 -10.91 -13.93 -24.85
C ILE A 2 -12.29 -14.59 -24.85
N ASN A 3 -12.55 -15.44 -23.84
CA ASN A 3 -13.83 -16.05 -23.60
C ASN A 3 -14.49 -15.36 -22.40
N GLN A 4 -15.71 -14.92 -22.53
CA GLN A 4 -16.51 -14.32 -21.47
C GLN A 4 -17.70 -15.21 -21.13
N ARG A 5 -18.10 -15.23 -19.86
CA ARG A 5 -19.29 -15.96 -19.38
C ARG A 5 -20.04 -15.10 -18.39
N GLU A 6 -21.32 -14.96 -18.61
CA GLU A 6 -22.24 -14.23 -17.75
C GLU A 6 -23.10 -15.22 -16.95
N VAL A 7 -23.17 -15.01 -15.63
CA VAL A 7 -24.02 -15.84 -14.75
C VAL A 7 -25.50 -15.56 -15.05
N GLY A 8 -26.26 -16.63 -15.23
CA GLY A 8 -27.65 -16.55 -15.62
C GLY A 8 -27.91 -16.58 -17.15
N THR A 9 -26.88 -16.29 -17.96
CA THR A 9 -26.93 -16.35 -19.42
C THR A 9 -26.12 -17.52 -19.97
N ASP A 10 -24.80 -17.54 -19.68
CA ASP A 10 -23.86 -18.55 -20.22
C ASP A 10 -23.48 -19.63 -19.21
N THR A 11 -23.73 -19.39 -17.92
CA THR A 11 -23.46 -20.32 -16.83
C THR A 11 -24.48 -20.16 -15.70
N GLN A 12 -24.80 -21.23 -15.02
CA GLN A 12 -25.77 -21.22 -13.91
C GLN A 12 -25.23 -20.55 -12.65
N SER A 13 -23.90 -20.62 -12.43
CA SER A 13 -23.25 -19.98 -11.29
C SER A 13 -21.78 -19.66 -11.60
N LEU A 14 -21.22 -18.78 -10.81
CA LEU A 14 -19.81 -18.43 -10.91
C LEU A 14 -18.90 -19.66 -10.68
N ALA A 15 -19.22 -20.50 -9.71
CA ALA A 15 -18.46 -21.72 -9.42
C ALA A 15 -18.46 -22.69 -10.62
N ILE A 16 -19.60 -22.89 -11.28
CA ILE A 16 -19.69 -23.70 -12.49
C ILE A 16 -18.91 -23.07 -13.63
N GLY A 17 -19.03 -21.76 -13.82
CA GLY A 17 -18.29 -21.00 -14.83
C GLY A 17 -16.78 -21.16 -14.66
N LEU A 18 -16.26 -20.98 -13.44
CA LEU A 18 -14.84 -21.13 -13.10
C LEU A 18 -14.33 -22.56 -13.34
N LYS A 19 -15.08 -23.57 -12.86
CA LYS A 19 -14.72 -24.99 -13.08
C LYS A 19 -14.64 -25.32 -14.58
N ASN A 20 -15.51 -24.77 -15.39
CA ASN A 20 -15.50 -25.00 -16.83
C ASN A 20 -14.40 -24.19 -17.55
N ALA A 21 -14.04 -23.01 -17.03
CA ALA A 21 -12.95 -22.20 -17.58
C ALA A 21 -11.61 -22.94 -17.53
N LEU A 22 -11.30 -23.65 -16.45
CA LEU A 22 -10.07 -24.45 -16.33
C LEU A 22 -9.88 -25.50 -17.44
N ARG A 23 -10.97 -26.06 -17.95
CA ARG A 23 -10.91 -27.04 -19.05
C ARG A 23 -10.50 -26.44 -20.39
N GLN A 24 -10.42 -25.12 -20.47
CA GLN A 24 -10.00 -24.40 -21.66
C GLN A 24 -8.53 -23.97 -21.62
N ALA A 25 -7.79 -24.43 -20.60
CA ALA A 25 -6.37 -24.12 -20.36
C ALA A 25 -6.09 -22.60 -20.48
N PRO A 26 -6.75 -21.74 -19.69
CA PRO A 26 -6.54 -20.30 -19.74
C PRO A 26 -5.20 -19.93 -19.07
N ASP A 27 -4.46 -18.97 -19.61
CA ASP A 27 -3.31 -18.37 -18.92
C ASP A 27 -3.76 -17.36 -17.85
N VAL A 28 -4.86 -16.65 -18.12
CA VAL A 28 -5.42 -15.59 -17.27
C VAL A 28 -6.91 -15.83 -17.01
N ILE A 29 -7.29 -15.78 -15.75
CA ILE A 29 -8.69 -15.88 -15.31
C ILE A 29 -9.07 -14.55 -14.67
N MET A 30 -10.08 -13.88 -15.22
CA MET A 30 -10.64 -12.67 -14.63
C MET A 30 -11.98 -12.98 -13.96
N ILE A 31 -12.07 -12.74 -12.67
CA ILE A 31 -13.29 -12.86 -11.87
C ILE A 31 -13.82 -11.45 -11.65
N GLY A 32 -15.00 -11.13 -12.18
CA GLY A 32 -15.57 -9.77 -12.14
C GLY A 32 -15.54 -9.18 -10.74
N GLU A 33 -16.05 -9.93 -9.75
CA GLU A 33 -15.88 -9.61 -8.32
C GLU A 33 -15.99 -10.86 -7.45
N ILE A 34 -15.30 -10.82 -6.29
CA ILE A 34 -15.38 -11.85 -5.27
C ILE A 34 -16.27 -11.35 -4.13
N ARG A 35 -17.34 -12.10 -3.84
CA ARG A 35 -18.33 -11.77 -2.80
C ARG A 35 -18.42 -12.79 -1.68
N ASP A 36 -17.85 -13.97 -1.86
CA ASP A 36 -18.02 -15.13 -0.97
C ASP A 36 -16.76 -15.99 -0.88
N ARG A 37 -16.80 -16.91 0.08
CA ARG A 37 -15.72 -17.85 0.38
C ARG A 37 -15.43 -18.80 -0.78
N GLU A 38 -16.46 -19.30 -1.46
CA GLU A 38 -16.31 -20.31 -2.52
C GLU A 38 -15.51 -19.74 -3.68
N THR A 39 -15.89 -18.55 -4.13
CA THR A 39 -15.22 -17.81 -5.20
C THR A 39 -13.79 -17.44 -4.80
N MET A 40 -13.57 -16.97 -3.56
CA MET A 40 -12.23 -16.62 -3.08
C MET A 40 -11.32 -17.84 -2.99
N SER A 41 -11.81 -18.97 -2.49
CA SER A 41 -11.04 -20.21 -2.42
C SER A 41 -10.69 -20.73 -3.81
N ALA A 42 -11.59 -20.62 -4.78
CA ALA A 42 -11.31 -20.98 -6.16
C ALA A 42 -10.23 -20.07 -6.78
N ALA A 43 -10.30 -18.76 -6.55
CA ALA A 43 -9.30 -17.81 -7.05
C ALA A 43 -7.89 -18.12 -6.51
N ILE A 44 -7.78 -18.39 -5.20
CA ILE A 44 -6.51 -18.76 -4.57
C ILE A 44 -5.98 -20.07 -5.18
N ALA A 45 -6.83 -21.11 -5.27
CA ALA A 45 -6.43 -22.40 -5.81
C ALA A 45 -5.94 -22.30 -7.28
N TYR A 46 -6.58 -21.47 -8.09
CA TYR A 46 -6.17 -21.26 -9.48
C TYR A 46 -4.85 -20.49 -9.58
N ALA A 47 -4.67 -19.46 -8.74
CA ALA A 47 -3.40 -18.75 -8.65
C ALA A 47 -2.25 -19.69 -8.23
N GLN A 48 -2.47 -20.56 -7.26
CA GLN A 48 -1.49 -21.57 -6.82
C GLN A 48 -1.20 -22.63 -7.89
N SER A 49 -2.15 -22.91 -8.78
CA SER A 49 -1.95 -23.85 -9.91
C SER A 49 -1.30 -23.22 -11.15
N GLY A 50 -0.81 -21.98 -11.04
CA GLY A 50 0.00 -21.33 -12.08
C GLY A 50 -0.76 -20.38 -13.00
N HIS A 51 -2.08 -20.15 -12.77
CA HIS A 51 -2.86 -19.19 -13.54
C HIS A 51 -2.71 -17.77 -12.97
N VAL A 52 -2.71 -16.77 -13.84
CA VAL A 52 -2.87 -15.37 -13.39
C VAL A 52 -4.34 -15.12 -13.09
N CYS A 53 -4.67 -14.92 -11.81
CA CYS A 53 -6.02 -14.59 -11.38
C CYS A 53 -6.16 -13.10 -11.11
N LEU A 54 -7.05 -12.43 -11.83
CA LEU A 54 -7.44 -11.03 -11.61
C LEU A 54 -8.85 -11.01 -11.04
N SER A 55 -9.06 -10.22 -9.99
CA SER A 55 -10.39 -10.07 -9.39
C SER A 55 -10.58 -8.70 -8.77
N THR A 56 -11.84 -8.30 -8.57
CA THR A 56 -12.17 -7.09 -7.84
C THR A 56 -12.81 -7.40 -6.49
N LEU A 57 -12.62 -6.48 -5.55
CA LEU A 57 -13.22 -6.49 -4.23
C LEU A 57 -13.75 -5.09 -3.90
N HIS A 58 -14.86 -5.01 -3.18
CA HIS A 58 -15.35 -3.76 -2.63
C HIS A 58 -14.60 -3.42 -1.35
N ALA A 59 -13.47 -2.73 -1.49
CA ALA A 59 -12.61 -2.24 -0.42
C ALA A 59 -11.97 -0.91 -0.81
N ASN A 60 -11.69 -0.04 0.16
CA ASN A 60 -11.18 1.30 -0.09
C ASN A 60 -9.64 1.37 -0.11
N ASN A 61 -8.95 0.35 0.41
CA ASN A 61 -7.49 0.21 0.42
C ASN A 61 -7.08 -1.25 0.63
N SER A 62 -5.79 -1.55 0.53
CA SER A 62 -5.23 -2.91 0.69
C SER A 62 -5.52 -3.52 2.06
N TYR A 63 -5.44 -2.73 3.14
CA TYR A 63 -5.77 -3.18 4.49
C TYR A 63 -7.24 -3.65 4.59
N GLN A 64 -8.18 -2.87 4.05
CA GLN A 64 -9.59 -3.25 4.02
C GLN A 64 -9.85 -4.44 3.10
N ALA A 65 -9.14 -4.54 1.97
CA ALA A 65 -9.23 -5.70 1.08
C ALA A 65 -8.83 -7.00 1.80
N LEU A 66 -7.71 -7.00 2.52
CA LEU A 66 -7.27 -8.15 3.31
C LEU A 66 -8.27 -8.52 4.42
N ASN A 67 -8.78 -7.53 5.15
CA ASN A 67 -9.84 -7.77 6.15
C ASN A 67 -11.14 -8.30 5.52
N ARG A 68 -11.50 -7.80 4.33
CA ARG A 68 -12.67 -8.28 3.60
C ARG A 68 -12.50 -9.73 3.20
N ILE A 69 -11.34 -10.12 2.67
CA ILE A 69 -11.03 -11.52 2.37
C ILE A 69 -11.14 -12.38 3.63
N LEU A 70 -10.52 -11.95 4.73
CA LEU A 70 -10.58 -12.67 6.01
C LEU A 70 -12.02 -12.86 6.51
N SER A 71 -12.91 -11.89 6.25
CA SER A 71 -14.31 -11.94 6.69
C SER A 71 -15.14 -13.04 6.00
N PHE A 72 -14.71 -13.54 4.85
CA PHE A 72 -15.38 -14.64 4.16
C PHE A 72 -15.18 -16.00 4.86
N TYR A 73 -14.18 -16.10 5.76
CA TYR A 73 -13.77 -17.37 6.36
C TYR A 73 -14.08 -17.42 7.85
N PRO A 74 -14.65 -18.54 8.36
CA PRO A 74 -14.78 -18.76 9.78
C PRO A 74 -13.40 -18.89 10.45
N ALA A 75 -13.34 -18.59 11.75
CA ALA A 75 -12.08 -18.44 12.49
C ALA A 75 -11.17 -19.68 12.39
N GLU A 76 -11.74 -20.86 12.37
CA GLU A 76 -11.03 -22.14 12.41
C GLU A 76 -10.17 -22.41 11.19
N VAL A 77 -10.58 -21.86 10.03
CA VAL A 77 -9.84 -22.08 8.75
C VAL A 77 -8.97 -20.90 8.34
N ARG A 78 -9.04 -19.78 9.07
CA ARG A 78 -8.26 -18.56 8.75
C ARG A 78 -6.75 -18.79 8.69
N PRO A 79 -6.11 -19.54 9.62
CA PRO A 79 -4.67 -19.74 9.56
C PRO A 79 -4.21 -20.41 8.26
N SER A 80 -4.89 -21.46 7.82
CA SER A 80 -4.58 -22.12 6.55
C SER A 80 -4.80 -21.21 5.35
N MET A 81 -5.94 -20.50 5.33
CA MET A 81 -6.30 -19.56 4.27
C MET A 81 -5.28 -18.41 4.16
N LEU A 82 -4.79 -17.88 5.28
CA LEU A 82 -3.80 -16.81 5.29
C LEU A 82 -2.45 -17.28 4.72
N GLY A 83 -2.02 -18.49 5.01
CA GLY A 83 -0.83 -19.10 4.39
C GLY A 83 -0.99 -19.26 2.88
N ASP A 84 -2.15 -19.75 2.43
CA ASP A 84 -2.47 -19.88 1.01
C ASP A 84 -2.51 -18.51 0.31
N LEU A 85 -3.16 -17.52 0.93
CA LEU A 85 -3.25 -16.15 0.41
C LEU A 85 -1.87 -15.50 0.35
N GLY A 86 -1.06 -15.60 1.42
CA GLY A 86 0.28 -15.03 1.48
C GLY A 86 1.18 -15.52 0.34
N SER A 87 1.07 -16.79 -0.02
CA SER A 87 1.83 -17.39 -1.11
C SER A 87 1.28 -17.07 -2.51
N ALA A 88 -0.04 -17.00 -2.67
CA ALA A 88 -0.70 -16.82 -3.97
C ALA A 88 -0.81 -15.36 -4.41
N LEU A 89 -1.04 -14.44 -3.47
CA LEU A 89 -1.23 -13.02 -3.74
C LEU A 89 0.03 -12.41 -4.39
N LYS A 90 -0.15 -11.55 -5.39
CA LYS A 90 0.94 -10.82 -6.05
C LYS A 90 0.86 -9.32 -5.78
N ALA A 91 -0.33 -8.75 -5.90
CA ALA A 91 -0.55 -7.33 -5.66
C ALA A 91 -2.01 -7.04 -5.29
N ILE A 92 -2.22 -5.94 -4.59
CA ILE A 92 -3.53 -5.29 -4.45
C ILE A 92 -3.38 -3.87 -4.98
N VAL A 93 -4.25 -3.50 -5.93
CA VAL A 93 -4.33 -2.15 -6.48
C VAL A 93 -5.65 -1.53 -6.04
N SER A 94 -5.57 -0.44 -5.29
CA SER A 94 -6.73 0.31 -4.81
C SER A 94 -6.76 1.68 -5.46
N GLN A 95 -7.95 2.20 -5.79
CA GLN A 95 -8.07 3.51 -6.43
C GLN A 95 -9.17 4.36 -5.80
N ARG A 96 -8.97 5.67 -5.83
CA ARG A 96 -9.94 6.71 -5.46
C ARG A 96 -9.99 7.76 -6.54
N LEU A 97 -11.18 8.26 -6.87
CA LEU A 97 -11.34 9.34 -7.83
C LEU A 97 -11.40 10.68 -7.09
N LEU A 98 -10.38 11.51 -7.31
CA LEU A 98 -10.27 12.85 -6.75
C LEU A 98 -10.68 13.89 -7.79
N ARG A 99 -11.15 15.05 -7.32
CA ARG A 99 -11.49 16.19 -8.19
C ARG A 99 -10.22 16.98 -8.50
N THR A 100 -9.97 17.22 -9.77
CA THR A 100 -8.86 18.06 -10.22
C THR A 100 -9.17 19.54 -10.10
N VAL A 101 -8.13 20.38 -10.15
CA VAL A 101 -8.26 21.85 -10.22
C VAL A 101 -9.08 22.32 -11.42
N HIS A 102 -9.16 21.51 -12.48
CA HIS A 102 -9.97 21.75 -13.68
C HIS A 102 -11.38 21.17 -13.61
N ASN A 103 -11.83 20.75 -12.42
CA ASN A 103 -13.16 20.18 -12.17
C ASN A 103 -13.43 18.86 -12.95
N THR A 104 -12.40 18.15 -13.35
CA THR A 104 -12.45 16.77 -13.85
C THR A 104 -12.14 15.78 -12.72
N ARG A 105 -11.96 14.50 -13.05
CA ARG A 105 -11.58 13.48 -12.07
C ARG A 105 -10.27 12.80 -12.47
N ILE A 106 -9.44 12.52 -11.47
CA ILE A 106 -8.19 11.81 -11.61
C ILE A 106 -8.12 10.69 -10.56
N PRO A 107 -7.63 9.49 -10.88
CA PRO A 107 -7.42 8.46 -9.89
C PRO A 107 -6.19 8.75 -9.04
N ALA A 108 -6.32 8.64 -7.72
CA ALA A 108 -5.21 8.35 -6.83
C ALA A 108 -5.16 6.83 -6.63
N VAL A 109 -3.97 6.26 -6.64
CA VAL A 109 -3.76 4.81 -6.67
C VAL A 109 -2.83 4.39 -5.54
N GLU A 110 -3.27 3.37 -4.78
CA GLU A 110 -2.43 2.63 -3.86
C GLU A 110 -2.05 1.30 -4.52
N VAL A 111 -0.78 0.92 -4.45
CA VAL A 111 -0.25 -0.35 -4.96
C VAL A 111 0.48 -1.06 -3.84
N MET A 112 -0.07 -2.17 -3.36
CA MET A 112 0.58 -3.08 -2.45
C MET A 112 1.18 -4.23 -3.26
N LEU A 113 2.50 -4.33 -3.32
CA LEU A 113 3.18 -5.50 -3.85
C LEU A 113 3.42 -6.51 -2.74
N ASN A 114 3.17 -7.78 -3.03
CA ASN A 114 3.40 -8.85 -2.06
C ASN A 114 4.89 -9.22 -2.03
N THR A 115 5.66 -8.44 -1.28
CA THR A 115 7.06 -8.75 -0.95
C THR A 115 7.12 -9.88 0.09
N ARG A 116 8.31 -10.43 0.35
CA ARG A 116 8.50 -11.42 1.40
C ARG A 116 7.97 -10.97 2.76
N LEU A 117 8.30 -9.73 3.17
CA LEU A 117 7.82 -9.16 4.43
C LEU A 117 6.28 -9.05 4.45
N THR A 118 5.69 -8.58 3.36
CA THR A 118 4.23 -8.46 3.25
C THR A 118 3.55 -9.83 3.32
N SER A 119 4.12 -10.86 2.67
CA SER A 119 3.64 -12.25 2.75
C SER A 119 3.66 -12.77 4.18
N GLU A 120 4.77 -12.62 4.89
CA GLU A 120 4.91 -13.04 6.30
C GLU A 120 3.89 -12.33 7.21
N LEU A 121 3.64 -11.04 7.00
CA LEU A 121 2.63 -10.28 7.75
C LEU A 121 1.20 -10.73 7.43
N ILE A 122 0.90 -11.08 6.17
CA ILE A 122 -0.40 -11.63 5.77
C ILE A 122 -0.61 -12.98 6.42
N GLU A 123 0.37 -13.88 6.39
CA GLU A 123 0.31 -15.21 7.02
C GLU A 123 0.04 -15.12 8.52
N GLN A 124 0.60 -14.12 9.20
CA GLN A 124 0.37 -13.84 10.62
C GLN A 124 -0.98 -13.15 10.90
N GLY A 125 -1.72 -12.70 9.86
CA GLY A 125 -2.93 -11.88 10.02
C GLY A 125 -2.66 -10.47 10.53
N ASN A 126 -1.39 -10.01 10.48
CA ASN A 126 -0.97 -8.67 10.92
C ASN A 126 -1.12 -7.65 9.79
N PHE A 127 -2.35 -7.30 9.44
CA PHE A 127 -2.62 -6.38 8.32
C PHE A 127 -2.28 -4.92 8.63
N SER A 128 -2.21 -4.53 9.90
CA SER A 128 -1.70 -3.20 10.29
C SER A 128 -0.21 -3.07 9.96
N GLY A 129 0.56 -4.13 10.20
CA GLY A 129 1.97 -4.19 9.83
C GLY A 129 2.21 -4.10 8.31
N VAL A 130 1.27 -4.60 7.49
CA VAL A 130 1.34 -4.46 6.02
C VAL A 130 1.37 -2.99 5.59
N LYS A 131 0.52 -2.15 6.18
CA LYS A 131 0.49 -0.70 5.87
C LYS A 131 1.82 -0.03 6.25
N GLU A 132 2.39 -0.41 7.39
CA GLU A 132 3.69 0.10 7.82
C GLU A 132 4.83 -0.38 6.91
N ALA A 133 4.80 -1.66 6.52
CA ALA A 133 5.74 -2.23 5.56
C ALA A 133 5.68 -1.51 4.21
N MET A 134 4.49 -1.17 3.70
CA MET A 134 4.33 -0.41 2.46
C MET A 134 4.94 0.99 2.55
N ASN A 135 4.76 1.71 3.69
CA ASN A 135 5.35 3.03 3.88
C ASN A 135 6.88 3.02 3.86
N ASN A 136 7.47 1.91 4.34
CA ASN A 136 8.92 1.71 4.44
C ASN A 136 9.47 0.87 3.27
N SER A 137 8.62 0.46 2.32
CA SER A 137 9.02 -0.42 1.22
C SER A 137 9.94 0.30 0.24
N LEU A 138 11.06 -0.37 -0.06
CA LEU A 138 11.94 -0.03 -1.18
C LEU A 138 11.56 -0.78 -2.47
N ALA A 139 10.47 -1.53 -2.46
CA ALA A 139 10.00 -2.27 -3.63
C ALA A 139 9.51 -1.29 -4.69
N GLU A 140 10.19 -1.27 -5.82
CA GLU A 140 9.81 -0.47 -6.97
C GLU A 140 8.38 -0.79 -7.41
N GLY A 141 7.56 0.24 -7.59
CA GLY A 141 6.15 0.11 -7.96
C GLY A 141 5.17 -0.05 -6.78
N SER A 142 5.65 -0.22 -5.53
CA SER A 142 4.79 -0.16 -4.34
C SER A 142 4.58 1.30 -3.91
N GLN A 143 3.33 1.70 -3.67
CA GLN A 143 3.02 3.06 -3.22
C GLN A 143 1.76 3.09 -2.35
N THR A 144 1.74 4.02 -1.39
CA THR A 144 0.55 4.31 -0.57
C THR A 144 -0.28 5.43 -1.20
N PHE A 145 -1.54 5.58 -0.74
CA PHE A 145 -2.36 6.73 -1.16
C PHE A 145 -1.72 8.06 -0.83
N GLU A 146 -1.07 8.19 0.35
CA GLU A 146 -0.39 9.42 0.74
C GLU A 146 0.74 9.80 -0.20
N GLN A 147 1.46 8.82 -0.75
CA GLN A 147 2.52 9.05 -1.73
C GLN A 147 1.96 9.56 -3.05
N ASP A 148 0.94 8.90 -3.57
CA ASP A 148 0.36 9.29 -4.85
C ASP A 148 -0.41 10.62 -4.76
N ILE A 149 -1.17 10.84 -3.68
CA ILE A 149 -1.87 12.10 -3.44
C ILE A 149 -0.87 13.26 -3.28
N ALA A 150 0.26 13.06 -2.57
CA ALA A 150 1.30 14.08 -2.46
C ALA A 150 1.86 14.44 -3.84
N ARG A 151 2.15 13.44 -4.69
CA ARG A 151 2.58 13.66 -6.08
C ARG A 151 1.55 14.48 -6.86
N LEU A 152 0.27 14.12 -6.81
CA LEU A 152 -0.80 14.83 -7.52
C LEU A 152 -0.95 16.30 -7.06
N ILE A 153 -0.72 16.57 -5.76
CA ILE A 153 -0.71 17.95 -5.22
C ILE A 153 0.51 18.72 -5.74
N MET A 154 1.70 18.12 -5.70
CA MET A 154 2.94 18.77 -6.16
C MET A 154 2.93 19.06 -7.66
N GLU A 155 2.33 18.17 -8.46
CA GLU A 155 2.10 18.37 -9.90
C GLU A 155 0.98 19.41 -10.20
N GLY A 156 0.30 19.94 -9.18
CA GLY A 156 -0.79 20.90 -9.36
C GLY A 156 -2.06 20.30 -9.97
N GLN A 157 -2.20 18.97 -9.98
CA GLN A 157 -3.37 18.28 -10.52
C GLN A 157 -4.59 18.40 -9.62
N ILE A 158 -4.39 18.39 -8.29
CA ILE A 158 -5.44 18.51 -7.28
C ILE A 158 -5.08 19.56 -6.23
N ASP A 159 -6.10 20.13 -5.59
CA ASP A 159 -5.91 21.02 -4.46
C ASP A 159 -5.49 20.26 -3.19
N ARG A 160 -4.69 20.91 -2.34
CA ARG A 160 -4.29 20.34 -1.04
C ARG A 160 -5.49 19.94 -0.17
N LYS A 161 -6.58 20.73 -0.22
CA LYS A 161 -7.81 20.44 0.54
C LYS A 161 -8.46 19.14 0.07
N GLU A 162 -8.53 18.94 -1.24
CA GLU A 162 -9.05 17.69 -1.83
C GLU A 162 -8.17 16.50 -1.42
N GLY A 163 -6.85 16.62 -1.56
CA GLY A 163 -5.93 15.55 -1.15
C GLY A 163 -6.07 15.16 0.32
N LEU A 164 -6.16 16.13 1.24
CA LEU A 164 -6.35 15.86 2.67
C LEU A 164 -7.68 15.19 2.99
N ALA A 165 -8.74 15.48 2.23
CA ALA A 165 -10.06 14.86 2.42
C ALA A 165 -10.10 13.38 2.00
N TYR A 166 -9.23 12.98 1.08
CA TYR A 166 -9.18 11.62 0.54
C TYR A 166 -7.99 10.77 1.04
N ALA A 167 -7.07 11.34 1.82
CA ALA A 167 -5.96 10.60 2.44
C ALA A 167 -6.45 9.69 3.56
N ASP A 168 -5.85 8.51 3.70
CA ASP A 168 -6.08 7.60 4.83
C ASP A 168 -5.53 8.21 6.14
N SER A 169 -4.41 8.93 6.04
CA SER A 169 -3.77 9.65 7.13
C SER A 169 -3.42 11.09 6.70
N PRO A 170 -4.32 12.06 6.93
CA PRO A 170 -4.05 13.47 6.62
C PRO A 170 -2.77 14.01 7.26
N THR A 171 -2.44 13.54 8.48
CA THR A 171 -1.21 13.93 9.19
C THR A 171 0.04 13.46 8.46
N ASN A 172 0.05 12.20 7.99
CA ASN A 172 1.18 11.66 7.22
C ASN A 172 1.31 12.38 5.86
N LEU A 173 0.19 12.69 5.22
CA LEU A 173 0.21 13.46 3.98
C LEU A 173 0.78 14.87 4.20
N MET A 174 0.38 15.58 5.27
CA MET A 174 0.93 16.89 5.59
C MET A 174 2.43 16.83 5.86
N TRP A 175 2.88 15.82 6.61
CA TRP A 175 4.31 15.62 6.90
C TRP A 175 5.11 15.38 5.62
N ARG A 176 4.59 14.54 4.69
CA ARG A 176 5.22 14.31 3.38
C ARG A 176 5.34 15.59 2.58
N LEU A 177 4.25 16.32 2.41
CA LEU A 177 4.24 17.56 1.66
C LEU A 177 5.26 18.59 2.20
N GLN A 178 5.43 18.68 3.53
CA GLN A 178 6.42 19.55 4.15
C GLN A 178 7.86 19.11 3.85
N ASN A 179 8.14 17.80 3.94
CA ASN A 179 9.49 17.29 3.74
C ASN A 179 9.90 17.23 2.26
N ASP A 180 8.98 16.92 1.36
CA ASP A 180 9.24 16.88 -0.08
C ASP A 180 9.42 18.31 -0.64
N PHE A 181 8.67 19.29 -0.14
CA PHE A 181 8.92 20.71 -0.43
C PHE A 181 10.29 21.17 0.07
N SER A 182 10.72 20.74 1.26
CA SER A 182 12.03 21.10 1.79
C SER A 182 13.18 20.47 0.98
N ARG A 183 12.97 19.28 0.43
CA ARG A 183 13.96 18.64 -0.45
C ARG A 183 14.02 19.28 -1.83
N ALA A 184 12.89 19.67 -2.41
CA ALA A 184 12.86 20.37 -3.69
C ALA A 184 13.55 21.74 -3.61
N THR A 185 13.28 22.52 -2.55
CA THR A 185 13.93 23.82 -2.32
C THR A 185 15.41 23.68 -1.93
N ALA A 186 15.82 22.61 -1.24
CA ALA A 186 17.22 22.35 -0.93
C ALA A 186 18.01 21.88 -2.16
N GLY A 187 17.38 21.17 -3.11
CA GLY A 187 17.98 20.79 -4.39
C GLY A 187 18.28 21.99 -5.29
N GLU A 188 17.39 22.98 -5.35
CA GLU A 188 17.62 24.24 -6.09
C GLU A 188 18.70 25.13 -5.45
N THR A 189 18.89 25.03 -4.12
CA THR A 189 19.92 25.79 -3.41
C THR A 189 21.32 25.15 -3.51
N LEU A 190 21.40 23.85 -3.78
CA LEU A 190 22.68 23.14 -3.92
C LEU A 190 23.34 23.30 -5.31
N GLU A 191 22.60 23.70 -6.34
CA GLU A 191 23.18 24.07 -7.64
C GLU A 191 23.81 25.45 -7.65
N ILE A 192 23.55 26.30 -6.63
CA ILE A 192 24.12 27.68 -6.54
C ILE A 192 25.31 27.74 -5.55
N ALA A 193 25.57 26.72 -4.75
CA ALA A 193 26.58 26.70 -3.70
C ALA A 193 27.61 25.58 -3.86
N SER A 194 28.21 25.45 -5.04
CA SER A 194 29.42 24.67 -5.23
C SER A 194 30.61 25.59 -5.34
N ASP A 195 30.87 26.39 -4.31
CA ASP A 195 32.21 26.88 -3.97
C ASP A 195 32.20 27.40 -2.53
N GLU A 196 33.08 26.81 -1.72
CA GLU A 196 33.51 27.23 -0.39
C GLU A 196 32.50 27.26 0.77
N ALA A 197 32.40 26.17 1.51
CA ALA A 197 32.31 26.24 2.97
C ALA A 197 32.96 25.01 3.61
N LEU A 198 34.18 25.17 4.03
CA LEU A 198 34.88 24.35 4.98
C LEU A 198 34.06 24.25 6.28
N PHE A 199 33.86 23.02 6.75
CA PHE A 199 33.40 22.72 8.10
C PHE A 199 34.53 23.05 9.12
N THR A 200 34.53 24.28 9.65
CA THR A 200 35.26 24.64 10.85
C THR A 200 34.36 25.54 11.68
N ASP A 201 34.14 25.10 12.90
CA ASP A 201 33.54 25.74 14.08
C ASP A 201 32.16 25.20 14.50
N ILE A 202 32.20 23.95 15.03
CA ILE A 202 31.23 23.55 16.06
C ILE A 202 31.90 23.81 17.41
N THR A 203 31.63 24.98 18.00
CA THR A 203 32.01 25.28 19.39
C THR A 203 30.87 24.79 20.29
N LEU A 204 31.14 23.74 21.06
CA LEU A 204 30.25 23.29 22.13
C LEU A 204 30.34 24.29 23.29
N GLU A 205 29.34 25.13 23.49
CA GLU A 205 29.18 25.89 24.72
C GLU A 205 28.75 24.95 25.85
N VAL A 206 29.67 24.63 26.74
CA VAL A 206 29.40 23.92 28.00
C VAL A 206 28.88 24.91 29.02
N HIS A 207 27.61 24.78 29.39
CA HIS A 207 26.98 25.59 30.44
C HIS A 207 27.65 25.34 31.81
N PRO A 208 27.95 26.40 32.64
CA PRO A 208 28.76 26.27 33.87
C PRO A 208 28.03 25.69 35.10
N SER A 209 26.92 24.94 34.91
CA SER A 209 26.10 24.43 36.04
C SER A 209 26.46 23.00 36.52
N ASP A 210 27.45 22.32 35.93
CA ASP A 210 27.82 20.94 36.34
C ASP A 210 29.15 20.87 37.09
N LYS A 211 29.30 21.72 38.12
CA LYS A 211 30.35 21.46 39.15
C LYS A 211 29.74 20.58 40.25
N ALA A 212 30.17 19.35 40.31
CA ALA A 212 29.90 18.43 41.41
C ALA A 212 30.35 19.02 42.76
N PRO A 213 29.62 18.76 43.86
CA PRO A 213 30.01 19.27 45.18
C PRO A 213 31.30 18.58 45.71
N ALA A 214 32.22 19.39 46.22
CA ALA A 214 33.45 18.93 46.85
C ALA A 214 33.13 18.08 48.09
N GLY A 215 33.71 16.88 48.16
CA GLY A 215 33.65 16.01 49.33
C GLY A 215 34.45 16.58 50.53
N PRO A 216 34.10 16.18 51.76
CA PRO A 216 34.73 16.69 52.96
C PRO A 216 36.19 16.20 53.13
N ALA A 217 37.06 17.10 53.68
CA ALA A 217 38.45 16.84 53.98
C ALA A 217 38.60 15.82 55.14
N PRO A 218 39.66 14.99 55.13
CA PRO A 218 39.89 14.06 56.20
C PRO A 218 40.51 14.77 57.43
N ALA A 219 40.09 14.30 58.61
CA ALA A 219 40.65 14.67 59.93
C ALA A 219 41.96 13.96 60.18
#